data_3f32dd21f928363b6b3769f116df7cb6
#
_entry.id   3f32dd21f928363b6b3769f116df7cb6
#
_cell.length_a   1.000
_cell.length_b   1.000
_cell.length_c   1.000
_cell.angle_alpha   90.00
_cell.angle_beta   90.00
_cell.angle_gamma   90.00
#
_symmetry.space_group_name_H-M   'P 1'
#
loop_
_entity.id
_entity.type
_entity.pdbx_description
1 polymer ?
#
loop_
_entity_poly.entity_id
_entity_poly.type
_entity_poly.pdbx_seq_one_letter_code
_entity_poly.pdbx_strand_id
1 'polypeptide(L)'
;MSPVSVRTSPRASHFAALAFGALILAAGSQTPATLFAQGGARISGAAISKVGRDTRKLTASAQTQAGSTSANGTVQFIHNSPAGLSRFRGSITCLSVSGGIAQISGTIDKGETATGALLDGKAFAFTVNSGGSPQSFSLPTVGEAGAVGACSGGRSETVPVTEDGLKIG
;
A
#
# COMPACT_ATOMS: atom_id res chain seq x y z
N MET A 1 4.08 45.17 52.87
CA MET A 1 4.88 46.37 52.61
C MET A 1 4.87 46.63 51.13
N SER A 2 4.04 47.59 50.73
CA SER A 2 4.11 48.27 49.41
C SER A 2 5.23 49.29 49.39
N PRO A 3 5.76 49.74 48.27
CA PRO A 3 5.16 50.86 47.52
C PRO A 3 5.22 50.59 45.99
N VAL A 4 4.25 50.94 45.18
CA VAL A 4 3.79 52.24 44.62
C VAL A 4 4.92 53.12 44.07
N SER A 5 4.86 53.36 42.76
CA SER A 5 5.09 54.68 42.15
C SER A 5 5.25 54.46 40.62
N VAL A 6 4.47 55.01 39.82
CA VAL A 6 4.11 56.32 39.26
C VAL A 6 4.63 56.51 37.82
N ARG A 7 3.62 56.67 36.92
CA ARG A 7 3.45 57.58 35.76
C ARG A 7 4.69 58.14 35.05
N THR A 8 4.67 58.08 33.75
CA THR A 8 4.60 59.30 32.93
C THR A 8 4.32 59.00 31.45
N SER A 9 3.28 59.60 30.92
CA SER A 9 3.13 59.88 29.46
C SER A 9 3.87 61.16 29.10
N PRO A 10 4.27 61.36 27.85
CA PRO A 10 3.72 62.45 27.04
C PRO A 10 3.41 62.04 25.60
N ARG A 11 2.22 62.40 25.16
CA ARG A 11 1.82 63.46 24.22
C ARG A 11 2.55 63.55 22.88
N ALA A 12 1.78 63.21 21.87
CA ALA A 12 1.48 63.84 20.61
C ALA A 12 2.59 64.56 19.80
N SER A 13 2.70 64.14 18.55
CA SER A 13 2.85 65.10 17.45
C SER A 13 2.40 64.46 16.13
N HIS A 14 1.49 65.14 15.47
CA HIS A 14 0.96 64.92 14.13
C HIS A 14 2.06 65.15 13.10
N PHE A 15 2.21 64.25 12.15
CA PHE A 15 2.62 64.61 10.78
C PHE A 15 1.86 63.74 9.79
N ALA A 16 0.97 64.42 9.08
CA ALA A 16 0.35 63.87 7.88
C ALA A 16 1.38 63.90 6.74
N ALA A 17 1.60 62.75 6.14
CA ALA A 17 2.25 62.68 4.83
C ALA A 17 1.43 61.76 3.97
N LEU A 18 0.69 62.41 3.05
CA LEU A 18 0.07 61.76 1.89
C LEU A 18 1.18 61.25 0.97
N ALA A 19 1.34 59.95 0.88
CA ALA A 19 2.10 59.35 -0.19
C ALA A 19 1.16 58.44 -1.00
N PHE A 20 0.83 58.89 -2.21
CA PHE A 20 0.24 58.09 -3.28
C PHE A 20 1.23 57.00 -3.65
N GLY A 21 0.99 55.81 -3.19
CA GLY A 21 1.75 54.59 -3.53
C GLY A 21 0.89 53.72 -4.44
N ALA A 22 1.32 53.54 -5.69
CA ALA A 22 0.67 52.74 -6.70
C ALA A 22 0.41 51.33 -6.24
N LEU A 23 -0.85 50.93 -6.27
CA LEU A 23 -1.29 49.54 -6.04
C LEU A 23 -0.91 48.72 -7.29
N ILE A 24 0.25 48.07 -7.25
CA ILE A 24 0.61 47.06 -8.24
C ILE A 24 -0.18 45.80 -7.86
N LEU A 25 -1.30 45.59 -8.54
CA LEU A 25 -1.99 44.30 -8.56
C LEU A 25 -1.07 43.31 -9.28
N ALA A 26 -0.22 42.65 -8.51
CA ALA A 26 0.41 41.41 -8.96
C ALA A 26 -0.68 40.37 -9.08
N ALA A 27 -1.27 40.20 -10.25
CA ALA A 27 -2.06 39.05 -10.61
C ALA A 27 -1.12 37.82 -10.56
N GLY A 28 -0.95 37.28 -9.37
CA GLY A 28 -0.32 35.99 -9.20
C GLY A 28 -1.16 34.97 -9.94
N SER A 29 -0.68 34.52 -11.09
CA SER A 29 -1.18 33.34 -11.78
C SER A 29 -1.04 32.17 -10.84
N GLN A 30 -2.06 31.92 -10.04
CA GLN A 30 -2.19 30.65 -9.32
C GLN A 30 -2.48 29.62 -10.42
N THR A 31 -1.41 29.00 -10.93
CA THR A 31 -1.57 27.74 -11.64
C THR A 31 -2.36 26.83 -10.72
N PRO A 32 -3.55 26.34 -11.14
CA PRO A 32 -4.24 25.34 -10.35
C PRO A 32 -3.25 24.19 -10.19
N ALA A 33 -2.78 23.98 -8.96
CA ALA A 33 -2.10 22.74 -8.62
C ALA A 33 -3.12 21.66 -8.98
N THR A 34 -2.88 20.98 -10.08
CA THR A 34 -3.60 19.75 -10.42
C THR A 34 -3.40 18.85 -9.22
N LEU A 35 -4.41 18.80 -8.38
CA LEU A 35 -4.58 17.76 -7.40
C LEU A 35 -4.68 16.46 -8.22
N PHE A 36 -3.52 15.89 -8.53
CA PHE A 36 -3.48 14.49 -8.87
C PHE A 36 -4.09 13.81 -7.64
N ALA A 37 -5.31 13.34 -7.80
CA ALA A 37 -5.87 12.41 -6.84
C ALA A 37 -4.84 11.27 -6.78
N GLN A 38 -4.02 11.27 -5.73
CA GLN A 38 -3.09 10.19 -5.48
C GLN A 38 -3.99 9.02 -5.10
N GLY A 39 -4.38 8.26 -6.12
CA GLY A 39 -5.09 7.02 -5.94
C GLY A 39 -4.26 6.16 -4.97
N GLY A 40 -4.92 5.51 -4.02
CA GLY A 40 -4.23 4.55 -3.17
C GLY A 40 -3.63 3.43 -4.01
N ALA A 41 -2.70 2.69 -3.44
CA ALA A 41 -2.11 1.53 -4.08
C ALA A 41 -3.18 0.51 -4.49
N ARG A 42 -3.00 -0.10 -5.64
CA ARG A 42 -3.93 -1.10 -6.18
C ARG A 42 -3.19 -2.31 -6.72
N ILE A 43 -3.79 -3.48 -6.56
CA ILE A 43 -3.38 -4.70 -7.25
C ILE A 43 -4.62 -5.41 -7.79
N SER A 44 -4.54 -5.97 -9.00
CA SER A 44 -5.66 -6.73 -9.58
C SER A 44 -5.19 -7.69 -10.67
N GLY A 45 -5.85 -8.84 -10.77
CA GLY A 45 -5.64 -9.82 -11.83
C GLY A 45 -5.28 -11.20 -11.31
N ALA A 46 -4.70 -12.00 -12.20
CA ALA A 46 -4.21 -13.34 -11.90
C ALA A 46 -2.81 -13.51 -12.48
N ALA A 47 -1.99 -14.27 -11.81
CA ALA A 47 -0.67 -14.69 -12.28
C ALA A 47 -0.55 -16.21 -12.15
N ILE A 48 -0.11 -16.85 -13.21
CA ILE A 48 0.11 -18.29 -13.26
C ILE A 48 1.60 -18.55 -13.47
N SER A 49 2.15 -19.44 -12.66
CA SER A 49 3.51 -19.96 -12.81
C SER A 49 3.45 -21.46 -13.04
N LYS A 50 4.07 -21.91 -14.12
CA LYS A 50 4.25 -23.33 -14.43
C LYS A 50 5.74 -23.65 -14.47
N VAL A 51 6.18 -24.50 -13.54
CA VAL A 51 7.58 -24.92 -13.44
C VAL A 51 7.60 -26.45 -13.30
N GLY A 52 7.98 -27.13 -14.34
CA GLY A 52 7.94 -28.59 -14.40
C GLY A 52 6.50 -29.12 -14.25
N ARG A 53 6.26 -29.88 -13.17
CA ARG A 53 4.93 -30.42 -12.83
C ARG A 53 4.15 -29.55 -11.86
N ASP A 54 4.76 -28.47 -11.40
CA ASP A 54 4.14 -27.53 -10.45
C ASP A 54 3.39 -26.45 -11.19
N THR A 55 2.13 -26.24 -10.81
CA THR A 55 1.34 -25.10 -11.25
C THR A 55 0.92 -24.29 -10.03
N ARG A 56 1.23 -23.00 -10.07
CA ARG A 56 0.85 -22.05 -9.03
C ARG A 56 0.02 -20.93 -9.64
N LYS A 57 -1.11 -20.63 -9.03
CA LYS A 57 -1.98 -19.51 -9.43
C LYS A 57 -2.20 -18.60 -8.25
N LEU A 58 -1.89 -17.34 -8.44
CA LEU A 58 -2.20 -16.26 -7.51
C LEU A 58 -3.23 -15.32 -8.16
N THR A 59 -4.38 -15.17 -7.57
CA THR A 59 -5.38 -14.17 -7.96
C THR A 59 -5.50 -13.18 -6.81
N ALA A 60 -5.42 -11.89 -7.11
CA ALA A 60 -5.54 -10.85 -6.10
C ALA A 60 -6.33 -9.65 -6.64
N SER A 61 -7.11 -9.05 -5.76
CA SER A 61 -7.78 -7.78 -6.02
C SER A 61 -7.85 -7.00 -4.72
N ALA A 62 -7.12 -5.89 -4.63
CA ALA A 62 -7.10 -5.04 -3.44
C ALA A 62 -6.80 -3.59 -3.79
N GLN A 63 -7.22 -2.70 -2.91
CA GLN A 63 -6.92 -1.27 -2.98
C GLN A 63 -6.75 -0.67 -1.59
N THR A 64 -5.94 0.39 -1.51
CA THR A 64 -5.79 1.22 -0.32
C THR A 64 -6.40 2.60 -0.55
N GLN A 65 -6.55 3.35 0.51
CA GLN A 65 -6.73 4.80 0.41
C GLN A 65 -5.36 5.48 0.22
N ALA A 66 -5.37 6.69 -0.32
CA ALA A 66 -4.15 7.48 -0.49
C ALA A 66 -3.42 7.66 0.84
N GLY A 67 -2.11 7.42 0.84
CA GLY A 67 -1.26 7.56 2.03
C GLY A 67 -1.42 6.45 3.08
N SER A 68 -2.21 5.41 2.82
CA SER A 68 -2.44 4.28 3.72
C SER A 68 -1.90 2.98 3.12
N THR A 69 -1.46 2.07 3.98
CA THR A 69 -1.19 0.67 3.62
C THR A 69 -2.34 -0.26 4.00
N SER A 70 -3.32 0.23 4.79
CA SER A 70 -4.53 -0.53 5.09
C SER A 70 -5.32 -0.75 3.82
N ALA A 71 -5.62 -1.99 3.49
CA ALA A 71 -6.24 -2.40 2.25
C ALA A 71 -7.54 -3.15 2.47
N ASN A 72 -8.40 -3.07 1.46
CA ASN A 72 -9.56 -3.95 1.32
C ASN A 72 -9.42 -4.73 0.04
N GLY A 73 -9.52 -6.05 0.15
CA GLY A 73 -9.39 -6.91 -1.00
C GLY A 73 -9.44 -8.38 -0.69
N THR A 74 -9.29 -9.18 -1.73
CA THR A 74 -9.33 -10.63 -1.65
C THR A 74 -8.14 -11.25 -2.37
N VAL A 75 -7.74 -12.42 -1.90
CA VAL A 75 -6.72 -13.26 -2.51
C VAL A 75 -7.23 -14.68 -2.67
N GLN A 76 -6.78 -15.33 -3.72
CA GLN A 76 -6.86 -16.79 -3.87
C GLN A 76 -5.50 -17.30 -4.32
N PHE A 77 -5.02 -18.34 -3.66
CA PHE A 77 -3.80 -19.05 -4.04
C PHE A 77 -4.10 -20.54 -4.24
N ILE A 78 -3.56 -21.09 -5.30
CA ILE A 78 -3.67 -22.51 -5.65
C ILE A 78 -2.28 -22.99 -6.02
N HIS A 79 -1.82 -24.07 -5.42
CA HIS A 79 -0.59 -24.76 -5.77
C HIS A 79 -0.90 -26.23 -6.01
N ASN A 80 -0.82 -26.65 -7.24
CA ASN A 80 -0.93 -28.03 -7.65
C ASN A 80 0.47 -28.58 -7.94
N SER A 81 0.88 -29.59 -7.20
CA SER A 81 2.21 -30.21 -7.28
C SER A 81 2.09 -31.75 -7.22
N PRO A 82 3.15 -32.49 -7.51
CA PRO A 82 3.17 -33.94 -7.30
C PRO A 82 2.86 -34.38 -5.87
N ALA A 83 3.08 -33.50 -4.89
CA ALA A 83 2.77 -33.76 -3.47
C ALA A 83 1.28 -33.55 -3.14
N GLY A 84 0.50 -33.01 -4.09
CA GLY A 84 -0.93 -32.75 -3.92
C GLY A 84 -1.31 -31.28 -4.12
N LEU A 85 -2.56 -30.97 -3.79
CA LEU A 85 -3.17 -29.66 -3.97
C LEU A 85 -3.17 -28.90 -2.65
N SER A 86 -2.51 -27.74 -2.61
CA SER A 86 -2.67 -26.73 -1.57
C SER A 86 -3.45 -25.56 -2.11
N ARG A 87 -4.39 -25.04 -1.34
CA ARG A 87 -5.19 -23.88 -1.76
C ARG A 87 -5.68 -23.07 -0.58
N PHE A 88 -5.85 -21.79 -0.79
CA PHE A 88 -6.57 -20.95 0.16
C PHE A 88 -7.19 -19.74 -0.54
N ARG A 89 -8.16 -19.15 0.14
CA ARG A 89 -8.72 -17.84 -0.15
C ARG A 89 -8.69 -17.01 1.14
N GLY A 90 -8.56 -15.70 1.00
CA GLY A 90 -8.45 -14.84 2.16
C GLY A 90 -8.72 -13.39 1.86
N SER A 91 -8.76 -12.61 2.93
CA SER A 91 -8.97 -11.18 2.94
C SER A 91 -7.63 -10.46 3.01
N ILE A 92 -7.37 -9.53 2.07
CA ILE A 92 -6.19 -8.68 2.07
C ILE A 92 -6.47 -7.49 2.99
N THR A 93 -5.65 -7.30 4.00
CA THR A 93 -5.76 -6.20 4.97
C THR A 93 -4.62 -5.20 4.85
N CYS A 94 -3.55 -5.55 4.16
CA CYS A 94 -2.42 -4.67 3.92
C CYS A 94 -1.90 -4.80 2.49
N LEU A 95 -1.64 -3.65 1.85
CA LEU A 95 -1.02 -3.54 0.53
C LEU A 95 -0.06 -2.36 0.53
N SER A 96 1.20 -2.63 0.20
CA SER A 96 2.23 -1.62 -0.03
C SER A 96 2.80 -1.78 -1.43
N VAL A 97 2.90 -0.69 -2.19
CA VAL A 97 3.44 -0.69 -3.55
C VAL A 97 4.60 0.30 -3.63
N SER A 98 5.75 -0.16 -4.09
CA SER A 98 6.94 0.68 -4.30
C SER A 98 7.80 0.10 -5.42
N GLY A 99 8.18 0.92 -6.41
CA GLY A 99 9.10 0.53 -7.48
C GLY A 99 8.63 -0.68 -8.31
N GLY A 100 7.31 -0.87 -8.50
CA GLY A 100 6.77 -2.03 -9.21
C GLY A 100 6.71 -3.31 -8.36
N ILE A 101 7.00 -3.22 -7.07
CA ILE A 101 6.88 -4.31 -6.10
C ILE A 101 5.66 -4.08 -5.23
N ALA A 102 4.77 -5.06 -5.16
CA ALA A 102 3.66 -5.07 -4.21
C ALA A 102 3.92 -6.07 -3.09
N GLN A 103 3.77 -5.64 -1.85
CA GLN A 103 3.74 -6.49 -0.66
C GLN A 103 2.30 -6.57 -0.17
N ILE A 104 1.80 -7.78 -0.02
CA ILE A 104 0.40 -8.07 0.29
C ILE A 104 0.36 -8.97 1.50
N SER A 105 -0.43 -8.64 2.50
CA SER A 105 -0.68 -9.52 3.63
C SER A 105 -2.13 -9.47 4.10
N GLY A 106 -2.54 -10.46 4.86
CA GLY A 106 -3.91 -10.58 5.35
C GLY A 106 -4.18 -11.87 6.08
N THR A 107 -5.46 -12.26 6.12
CA THR A 107 -5.93 -13.45 6.83
C THR A 107 -6.55 -14.44 5.86
N ILE A 108 -6.28 -15.73 6.07
CA ILE A 108 -6.88 -16.83 5.30
C ILE A 108 -8.27 -17.10 5.87
N ASP A 109 -9.29 -16.92 5.03
CA ASP A 109 -10.68 -17.20 5.40
C ASP A 109 -10.97 -18.71 5.34
N LYS A 110 -10.38 -19.39 4.36
CA LYS A 110 -10.49 -20.83 4.17
C LYS A 110 -9.32 -21.38 3.36
N GLY A 111 -8.75 -22.49 3.81
CA GLY A 111 -7.68 -23.12 3.06
C GLY A 111 -7.20 -24.44 3.66
N GLU A 112 -6.45 -25.16 2.84
CA GLU A 112 -5.83 -26.44 3.21
C GLU A 112 -4.50 -26.63 2.49
N THR A 113 -3.59 -27.35 3.11
CA THR A 113 -2.34 -27.80 2.51
C THR A 113 -2.55 -29.10 1.73
N ALA A 114 -1.56 -29.52 0.92
CA ALA A 114 -1.55 -30.82 0.23
C ALA A 114 -1.67 -32.04 1.17
N THR A 115 -1.34 -31.85 2.45
CA THR A 115 -1.47 -32.90 3.50
C THR A 115 -2.77 -32.81 4.28
N GLY A 116 -3.68 -31.91 3.90
CA GLY A 116 -4.98 -31.71 4.56
C GLY A 116 -4.94 -30.85 5.83
N ALA A 117 -3.79 -30.22 6.16
CA ALA A 117 -3.74 -29.32 7.30
C ALA A 117 -4.55 -28.03 6.98
N LEU A 118 -5.43 -27.64 7.89
CA LEU A 118 -6.26 -26.46 7.75
C LEU A 118 -5.45 -25.17 7.92
N LEU A 119 -5.79 -24.17 7.12
CA LEU A 119 -5.15 -22.86 7.13
C LEU A 119 -6.09 -21.73 7.57
N ASP A 120 -7.32 -22.05 7.93
CA ASP A 120 -8.35 -21.08 8.33
C ASP A 120 -7.87 -20.23 9.52
N GLY A 121 -8.03 -18.92 9.42
CA GLY A 121 -7.62 -17.96 10.45
C GLY A 121 -6.12 -17.63 10.48
N LYS A 122 -5.28 -18.34 9.71
CA LYS A 122 -3.84 -18.04 9.64
C LYS A 122 -3.58 -16.76 8.83
N ALA A 123 -2.48 -16.09 9.15
CA ALA A 123 -2.00 -14.97 8.37
C ALA A 123 -1.21 -15.46 7.14
N PHE A 124 -1.25 -14.65 6.09
CA PHE A 124 -0.44 -14.87 4.89
C PHE A 124 0.29 -13.59 4.45
N ALA A 125 1.37 -13.77 3.69
CA ALA A 125 2.01 -12.68 2.95
C ALA A 125 2.56 -13.14 1.61
N PHE A 126 2.54 -12.23 0.62
CA PHE A 126 3.11 -12.37 -0.71
C PHE A 126 3.91 -11.13 -1.09
N THR A 127 4.89 -11.33 -1.97
CA THR A 127 5.52 -10.27 -2.76
C THR A 127 5.21 -10.51 -4.23
N VAL A 128 4.81 -9.48 -4.95
CA VAL A 128 4.64 -9.49 -6.41
C VAL A 128 5.57 -8.46 -7.01
N ASN A 129 6.38 -8.86 -7.98
CA ASN A 129 7.26 -7.97 -8.73
C ASN A 129 6.76 -7.85 -10.17
N SER A 130 6.21 -6.69 -10.52
CA SER A 130 5.75 -6.38 -11.88
C SER A 130 6.79 -5.64 -12.71
N GLY A 131 7.87 -5.15 -12.09
CA GLY A 131 8.95 -4.44 -12.78
C GLY A 131 9.94 -5.38 -13.49
N GLY A 132 9.86 -6.69 -13.24
CA GLY A 132 10.66 -7.70 -13.92
C GLY A 132 10.06 -8.18 -15.23
N SER A 133 10.91 -8.71 -16.11
CA SER A 133 10.47 -9.41 -17.33
C SER A 133 11.16 -10.79 -17.36
N PRO A 134 10.44 -11.88 -17.04
CA PRO A 134 9.01 -11.95 -16.69
C PRO A 134 8.67 -11.36 -15.32
N GLN A 135 7.39 -11.01 -15.12
CA GLN A 135 6.83 -10.72 -13.79
C GLN A 135 7.04 -11.94 -12.89
N SER A 136 7.13 -11.72 -11.58
CA SER A 136 7.28 -12.82 -10.63
C SER A 136 6.45 -12.59 -9.36
N PHE A 137 6.15 -13.67 -8.64
CA PHE A 137 5.58 -13.58 -7.30
C PHE A 137 6.25 -14.57 -6.36
N SER A 138 6.27 -14.25 -5.06
CA SER A 138 6.82 -15.13 -4.05
C SER A 138 5.88 -16.28 -3.71
N LEU A 139 6.43 -17.37 -3.16
CA LEU A 139 5.59 -18.31 -2.42
C LEU A 139 5.01 -17.61 -1.18
N PRO A 140 3.80 -18.04 -0.72
CA PRO A 140 3.21 -17.47 0.48
C PRO A 140 4.04 -17.78 1.72
N THR A 141 4.25 -16.78 2.56
CA THR A 141 4.51 -17.01 3.97
C THR A 141 3.17 -17.22 4.65
N VAL A 142 3.01 -18.30 5.37
CA VAL A 142 1.79 -18.60 6.16
C VAL A 142 2.21 -18.88 7.60
N GLY A 143 1.52 -18.28 8.55
CA GLY A 143 1.80 -18.39 9.97
C GLY A 143 0.58 -18.09 10.83
N GLU A 144 0.73 -18.16 12.14
CA GLU A 144 -0.33 -17.78 13.07
C GLU A 144 -0.65 -16.27 12.93
N ALA A 145 -1.85 -15.88 13.31
CA ALA A 145 -2.26 -14.48 13.32
C ALA A 145 -1.26 -13.66 14.16
N GLY A 146 -0.72 -12.58 13.59
CA GLY A 146 0.31 -11.74 14.21
C GLY A 146 1.76 -12.21 13.99
N ALA A 147 2.00 -13.45 13.56
CA ALA A 147 3.34 -13.93 13.21
C ALA A 147 3.81 -13.40 11.83
N VAL A 148 2.88 -13.04 10.97
CA VAL A 148 3.15 -12.40 9.68
C VAL A 148 2.92 -10.91 9.86
N GLY A 149 3.96 -10.11 9.67
CA GLY A 149 3.89 -8.65 9.83
C GLY A 149 2.94 -8.01 8.82
N ALA A 150 2.30 -6.92 9.21
CA ALA A 150 1.47 -6.14 8.29
C ALA A 150 2.32 -5.63 7.13
N CYS A 151 1.84 -5.79 5.90
CA CYS A 151 2.57 -5.48 4.67
C CYS A 151 3.98 -6.11 4.58
N SER A 152 4.20 -7.22 5.27
CA SER A 152 5.42 -8.00 5.09
C SER A 152 5.40 -8.68 3.72
N GLY A 153 6.57 -8.89 3.15
CA GLY A 153 6.71 -9.68 1.92
C GLY A 153 6.48 -11.16 2.17
N GLY A 154 6.25 -11.90 1.11
CA GLY A 154 6.27 -13.36 1.11
C GLY A 154 7.70 -13.91 1.32
N ARG A 155 7.87 -15.19 1.06
CA ARG A 155 9.18 -15.86 1.10
C ARG A 155 10.13 -15.21 0.07
N SER A 156 11.43 -15.34 0.30
CA SER A 156 12.46 -14.90 -0.66
C SER A 156 12.43 -15.66 -1.98
N GLU A 157 11.92 -16.90 -1.96
CA GLU A 157 11.75 -17.70 -3.16
C GLU A 157 10.63 -17.11 -4.04
N THR A 158 10.98 -16.75 -5.26
CA THR A 158 10.05 -16.22 -6.26
C THR A 158 9.91 -17.17 -7.43
N VAL A 159 8.74 -17.16 -8.04
CA VAL A 159 8.45 -17.94 -9.25
C VAL A 159 8.07 -17.00 -10.39
N PRO A 160 8.56 -17.28 -11.62
CA PRO A 160 8.22 -16.47 -12.77
C PRO A 160 6.74 -16.64 -13.14
N VAL A 161 6.11 -15.58 -13.61
CA VAL A 161 4.78 -15.63 -14.21
C VAL A 161 4.94 -16.11 -15.65
N THR A 162 4.27 -17.20 -15.98
CA THR A 162 4.29 -17.80 -17.32
C THR A 162 3.04 -17.47 -18.13
N GLU A 163 1.94 -17.19 -17.47
CA GLU A 163 0.66 -16.83 -18.09
C GLU A 163 -0.05 -15.78 -17.25
N ASP A 164 -0.83 -14.92 -17.90
CA ASP A 164 -1.53 -13.79 -17.31
C ASP A 164 -0.57 -12.76 -16.65
N GLY A 165 -0.99 -12.09 -15.63
CA GLY A 165 -0.18 -11.16 -14.83
C GLY A 165 -1.02 -10.29 -13.91
N LEU A 166 -0.43 -9.86 -12.82
CA LEU A 166 -1.03 -8.92 -11.88
C LEU A 166 -0.70 -7.49 -12.29
N LYS A 167 -1.70 -6.64 -12.34
CA LYS A 167 -1.55 -5.18 -12.54
C LYS A 167 -1.35 -4.53 -11.18
N ILE A 168 -0.31 -3.71 -11.07
CA ILE A 168 0.06 -2.96 -9.87
C ILE A 168 0.05 -1.47 -10.25
N GLY A 169 -0.60 -0.64 -9.43
CA GLY A 169 -0.68 0.80 -9.64
C GLY A 169 -0.99 1.57 -8.34
#